data_e50408f0baab964dcc441e1060a08047
#
_entry.id   e50408f0baab964dcc441e1060a08047
#
_cell.length_a   1.000
_cell.length_b   1.000
_cell.length_c   1.000
_cell.angle_alpha   90.00
_cell.angle_beta   90.00
_cell.angle_gamma   90.00
#
_symmetry.space_group_name_H-M   'P 1'
#
loop_
_entity.id
_entity.type
_entity.pdbx_description
1 polymer ?
#
loop_
_entity_poly.entity_id
_entity_poly.type
_entity_poly.pdbx_seq_one_letter_code
_entity_poly.pdbx_strand_id
1 'polypeptide(L)'
;MKKFFAIAAICILASVSCFAQYTTTYRNQYGSTIGSSSTSRNYGGGYSTTYRNQYGSTTGSATTSSNYGGRTTTTYRNEYGSTTGTATTASNYGGGYTTTYRDPYGSTTGTAITTSNYGGGTTTTFRAPYRRSTGTATTNSNYSGGTTTTYRDPYGSILGTSTGW
;
A
#
# COMPACT_ATOMS: atom_id res chain seq x y z
N MET A 1 -2.47 2.32 17.05
CA MET A 1 -2.89 1.27 16.10
C MET A 1 -3.61 1.81 14.85
N LYS A 2 -4.46 2.86 14.90
CA LYS A 2 -5.18 3.40 13.72
C LYS A 2 -4.28 4.00 12.62
N LYS A 3 -3.07 4.47 12.93
CA LYS A 3 -2.15 5.13 11.97
C LYS A 3 -1.40 4.15 11.04
N PHE A 4 -1.23 2.88 11.42
CA PHE A 4 -0.52 1.89 10.60
C PHE A 4 -1.33 1.39 9.40
N PHE A 5 -2.66 1.31 9.51
CA PHE A 5 -3.51 0.84 8.42
C PHE A 5 -3.59 1.84 7.25
N ALA A 6 -3.53 3.14 7.52
CA ALA A 6 -3.55 4.15 6.47
C ALA A 6 -2.28 4.13 5.59
N ILE A 7 -1.12 3.80 6.18
CA ILE A 7 0.16 3.70 5.45
C ILE A 7 0.22 2.43 4.61
N ALA A 8 -0.31 1.30 5.10
CA ALA A 8 -0.34 0.03 4.37
C ALA A 8 -1.27 0.06 3.15
N ALA A 9 -2.40 0.76 3.22
CA ALA A 9 -3.34 0.88 2.10
C ALA A 9 -2.76 1.64 0.89
N ILE A 10 -1.82 2.55 1.12
CA ILE A 10 -1.23 3.40 0.08
C ILE A 10 -0.12 2.68 -0.69
N CYS A 11 0.54 1.68 -0.09
CA CYS A 11 1.61 0.93 -0.77
C CYS A 11 1.13 -0.04 -1.86
N ILE A 12 -0.17 -0.32 -1.98
CA ILE A 12 -0.72 -1.29 -2.94
C ILE A 12 -0.89 -0.70 -4.36
N LEU A 13 -0.89 0.63 -4.51
CA LEU A 13 -1.15 1.31 -5.79
C LEU A 13 0.08 1.55 -6.67
N ALA A 14 1.29 1.15 -6.24
CA ALA A 14 2.51 1.37 -7.01
C ALA A 14 2.93 0.17 -7.89
N SER A 15 1.99 -0.46 -8.58
CA SER A 15 2.31 -1.46 -9.60
C SER A 15 2.10 -0.91 -11.02
N VAL A 16 2.72 0.22 -11.35
CA VAL A 16 2.83 0.68 -12.74
C VAL A 16 4.29 0.93 -13.05
N SER A 17 4.77 0.14 -13.99
CA SER A 17 6.11 0.19 -14.56
C SER A 17 6.38 1.52 -15.28
N CYS A 18 7.30 2.33 -14.76
CA CYS A 18 8.16 3.20 -15.56
C CYS A 18 9.31 3.76 -14.70
N PHE A 19 10.42 4.11 -15.34
CA PHE A 19 11.70 4.55 -14.77
C PHE A 19 11.67 5.92 -14.05
N ALA A 20 10.59 6.29 -13.41
CA ALA A 20 10.42 7.59 -12.79
C ALA A 20 10.46 7.51 -11.27
N GLN A 21 11.03 8.54 -10.66
CA GLN A 21 10.84 8.84 -9.25
C GLN A 21 9.40 9.35 -9.10
N TYR A 22 8.58 8.65 -8.29
CA TYR A 22 7.21 9.07 -8.01
C TYR A 22 7.16 9.85 -6.72
N THR A 23 6.46 10.98 -6.76
CA THR A 23 6.09 11.71 -5.55
C THR A 23 4.58 11.68 -5.40
N THR A 24 4.10 11.20 -4.27
CA THR A 24 2.68 11.20 -3.91
C THR A 24 2.47 12.18 -2.77
N THR A 25 1.51 13.07 -2.91
CA THR A 25 1.11 14.01 -1.85
C THR A 25 -0.18 13.51 -1.20
N TYR A 26 -0.18 13.42 0.12
CA TYR A 26 -1.35 13.02 0.92
C TYR A 26 -2.08 14.24 1.42
N ARG A 27 -3.42 14.26 1.27
CA ARG A 27 -4.27 15.35 1.71
C ARG A 27 -5.37 14.83 2.63
N ASN A 28 -5.79 15.65 3.59
CA ASN A 28 -6.96 15.36 4.41
C ASN A 28 -8.27 15.67 3.66
N GLN A 29 -9.40 15.42 4.29
CA GLN A 29 -10.74 15.70 3.72
C GLN A 29 -10.98 17.18 3.39
N TYR A 30 -10.19 18.10 3.97
CA TYR A 30 -10.27 19.56 3.73
C TYR A 30 -9.27 20.02 2.66
N GLY A 31 -8.55 19.08 1.98
CA GLY A 31 -7.56 19.37 0.94
C GLY A 31 -6.18 19.79 1.45
N SER A 32 -5.97 19.90 2.76
CA SER A 32 -4.67 20.26 3.33
C SER A 32 -3.68 19.10 3.22
N THR A 33 -2.43 19.41 2.83
CA THR A 33 -1.36 18.42 2.77
C THR A 33 -1.01 17.94 4.17
N ILE A 34 -1.04 16.61 4.36
CA ILE A 34 -0.67 15.96 5.62
C ILE A 34 0.66 15.22 5.52
N GLY A 35 1.20 15.08 4.31
CA GLY A 35 2.48 14.44 4.07
C GLY A 35 2.72 14.13 2.61
N SER A 36 3.86 13.51 2.34
CA SER A 36 4.22 13.04 1.00
C SER A 36 5.03 11.75 1.06
N SER A 37 5.13 11.06 -0.06
CA SER A 37 6.11 9.99 -0.24
C SER A 37 6.85 10.17 -1.56
N SER A 38 8.11 9.79 -1.58
CA SER A 38 8.95 9.76 -2.77
C SER A 38 9.47 8.36 -2.97
N THR A 39 9.23 7.78 -4.13
CA THR A 39 9.64 6.42 -4.48
C THR A 39 10.66 6.45 -5.60
N SER A 40 11.76 5.75 -5.43
CA SER A 40 12.81 5.56 -6.44
C SER A 40 13.09 4.07 -6.64
N ARG A 41 13.57 3.73 -7.84
CA ARG A 41 13.99 2.36 -8.13
C ARG A 41 15.37 2.08 -7.57
N ASN A 42 15.56 0.91 -6.98
CA ASN A 42 16.86 0.44 -6.48
C ASN A 42 17.65 -0.30 -7.57
N TYR A 43 18.97 -0.28 -7.42
CA TYR A 43 19.85 -1.15 -8.19
C TYR A 43 19.53 -2.62 -7.81
N GLY A 44 19.04 -3.42 -8.76
CA GLY A 44 18.58 -4.79 -8.48
C GLY A 44 17.07 -5.00 -8.61
N GLY A 45 16.31 -3.98 -9.07
CA GLY A 45 14.92 -4.14 -9.51
C GLY A 45 13.85 -3.93 -8.44
N GLY A 46 14.25 -3.50 -7.24
CA GLY A 46 13.31 -3.12 -6.18
C GLY A 46 13.06 -1.61 -6.14
N TYR A 47 12.35 -1.17 -5.10
CA TYR A 47 11.99 0.23 -4.88
C TYR A 47 12.33 0.67 -3.46
N SER A 48 12.70 1.94 -3.31
CA SER A 48 12.83 2.60 -2.01
C SER A 48 11.85 3.76 -1.95
N THR A 49 11.04 3.80 -0.91
CA THR A 49 10.07 4.87 -0.66
C THR A 49 10.43 5.56 0.64
N THR A 50 10.52 6.89 0.61
CA THR A 50 10.70 7.73 1.80
C THR A 50 9.39 8.45 2.09
N TYR A 51 8.92 8.37 3.32
CA TYR A 51 7.71 9.05 3.80
C TYR A 51 8.10 10.31 4.56
N ARG A 52 7.35 11.39 4.33
CA ARG A 52 7.56 12.69 4.97
C ARG A 52 6.27 13.24 5.53
N ASN A 53 6.34 13.96 6.64
CA ASN A 53 5.22 14.72 7.18
C ASN A 53 4.95 15.99 6.36
N GLN A 54 3.95 16.76 6.76
CA GLN A 54 3.57 18.04 6.14
C GLN A 54 4.69 19.10 6.16
N TYR A 55 5.66 18.96 7.07
CA TYR A 55 6.80 19.86 7.22
C TYR A 55 8.05 19.37 6.45
N GLY A 56 7.94 18.26 5.69
CA GLY A 56 9.04 17.69 4.92
C GLY A 56 9.99 16.78 5.71
N SER A 57 9.82 16.63 7.03
CA SER A 57 10.63 15.74 7.85
C SER A 57 10.34 14.28 7.54
N THR A 58 11.37 13.44 7.44
CA THR A 58 11.22 11.99 7.22
C THR A 58 10.56 11.36 8.43
N THR A 59 9.52 10.58 8.19
CA THR A 59 8.78 9.82 9.21
C THR A 59 9.03 8.32 9.12
N GLY A 60 9.67 7.88 8.05
CA GLY A 60 10.03 6.49 7.83
C GLY A 60 10.37 6.19 6.39
N SER A 61 10.65 4.92 6.12
CA SER A 61 10.95 4.42 4.78
C SER A 61 10.40 3.02 4.55
N ALA A 62 10.27 2.65 3.29
CA ALA A 62 9.97 1.28 2.88
C ALA A 62 10.93 0.88 1.76
N THR A 63 11.53 -0.30 1.85
CA THR A 63 12.36 -0.87 0.80
C THR A 63 11.71 -2.16 0.31
N THR A 64 11.40 -2.20 -0.98
CA THR A 64 10.82 -3.37 -1.65
C THR A 64 11.90 -4.07 -2.46
N SER A 65 12.01 -5.37 -2.32
CA SER A 65 12.85 -6.25 -3.12
C SER A 65 12.01 -7.32 -3.79
N SER A 66 12.39 -7.69 -5.02
CA SER A 66 11.79 -8.82 -5.72
C SER A 66 12.53 -10.10 -5.34
N ASN A 67 11.77 -11.13 -4.97
CA ASN A 67 12.28 -12.44 -4.63
C ASN A 67 12.03 -13.41 -5.81
N TYR A 68 12.74 -14.54 -5.79
CA TYR A 68 12.52 -15.60 -6.76
C TYR A 68 11.05 -16.08 -6.76
N GLY A 69 10.45 -16.31 -7.92
CA GLY A 69 9.06 -16.79 -8.03
C GLY A 69 7.99 -15.68 -8.01
N GLY A 70 8.34 -14.43 -8.36
CA GLY A 70 7.36 -13.34 -8.49
C GLY A 70 6.84 -12.79 -7.14
N ARG A 71 7.48 -13.16 -6.05
CA ARG A 71 7.19 -12.60 -4.72
C ARG A 71 7.98 -11.31 -4.51
N THR A 72 7.37 -10.37 -3.79
CA THR A 72 8.07 -9.17 -3.32
C THR A 72 8.03 -9.10 -1.81
N THR A 73 9.10 -8.58 -1.21
CA THR A 73 9.13 -8.28 0.22
C THR A 73 9.42 -6.80 0.40
N THR A 74 8.56 -6.15 1.16
CA THR A 74 8.73 -4.75 1.58
C THR A 74 9.08 -4.72 3.06
N THR A 75 10.19 -4.08 3.41
CA THR A 75 10.59 -3.83 4.79
C THR A 75 10.30 -2.38 5.14
N TYR A 76 9.55 -2.15 6.19
CA TYR A 76 9.20 -0.83 6.72
C TYR A 76 10.15 -0.44 7.84
N ARG A 77 10.58 0.82 7.86
CA ARG A 77 11.45 1.38 8.89
C ARG A 77 10.88 2.70 9.40
N ASN A 78 11.13 2.99 10.67
CA ASN A 78 10.83 4.29 11.26
C ASN A 78 11.85 5.35 10.81
N GLU A 79 11.72 6.56 11.32
CA GLU A 79 12.64 7.69 11.07
C GLU A 79 14.08 7.42 11.52
N TYR A 80 14.28 6.53 12.50
CA TYR A 80 15.58 6.13 13.04
C TYR A 80 16.19 4.92 12.30
N GLY A 81 15.53 4.40 11.25
CA GLY A 81 15.99 3.26 10.47
C GLY A 81 15.68 1.89 11.06
N SER A 82 15.04 1.82 12.24
CA SER A 82 14.64 0.56 12.88
C SER A 82 13.49 -0.08 12.11
N THR A 83 13.55 -1.38 11.88
CA THR A 83 12.47 -2.13 11.23
C THR A 83 11.21 -2.12 12.11
N THR A 84 10.10 -1.70 11.54
CA THR A 84 8.78 -1.67 12.17
C THR A 84 7.87 -2.79 11.69
N GLY A 85 8.25 -3.48 10.64
CA GLY A 85 7.52 -4.61 10.11
C GLY A 85 7.90 -4.95 8.67
N THR A 86 7.28 -5.99 8.14
CA THR A 86 7.46 -6.43 6.76
C THR A 86 6.11 -6.73 6.10
N ALA A 87 6.06 -6.61 4.78
CA ALA A 87 4.97 -7.11 3.96
C ALA A 87 5.52 -8.00 2.86
N THR A 88 5.01 -9.21 2.73
CA THR A 88 5.35 -10.13 1.65
C THR A 88 4.15 -10.30 0.74
N THR A 89 4.31 -9.97 -0.53
CA THR A 89 3.27 -10.10 -1.56
C THR A 89 3.62 -11.26 -2.48
N ALA A 90 2.64 -12.11 -2.74
CA ALA A 90 2.73 -13.22 -3.68
C ALA A 90 1.52 -13.19 -4.62
N SER A 91 1.74 -13.55 -5.88
CA SER A 91 0.65 -13.73 -6.86
C SER A 91 -0.23 -14.91 -6.47
N ASN A 92 -1.52 -14.78 -6.67
CA ASN A 92 -2.51 -15.84 -6.49
C ASN A 92 -2.79 -16.53 -7.83
N TYR A 93 -3.20 -17.79 -7.76
CA TYR A 93 -3.78 -18.47 -8.92
C TYR A 93 -5.09 -17.75 -9.31
N GLY A 94 -5.17 -17.18 -10.51
CA GLY A 94 -6.34 -16.41 -10.96
C GLY A 94 -6.14 -14.89 -11.04
N GLY A 95 -4.89 -14.39 -10.97
CA GLY A 95 -4.57 -13.01 -11.36
C GLY A 95 -4.69 -11.96 -10.24
N GLY A 96 -4.71 -12.38 -9.00
CA GLY A 96 -4.65 -11.48 -7.85
C GLY A 96 -3.37 -11.63 -7.03
N TYR A 97 -3.33 -10.97 -5.87
CA TYR A 97 -2.18 -10.99 -4.97
C TYR A 97 -2.64 -11.18 -3.52
N THR A 98 -1.81 -11.87 -2.75
CA THR A 98 -1.94 -11.90 -1.28
C THR A 98 -0.73 -11.23 -0.66
N THR A 99 -0.96 -10.24 0.18
CA THR A 99 0.06 -9.58 0.98
C THR A 99 -0.11 -9.98 2.44
N THR A 100 0.94 -10.51 3.04
CA THR A 100 1.00 -10.83 4.47
C THR A 100 1.84 -9.79 5.18
N TYR A 101 1.27 -9.15 6.19
CA TYR A 101 1.95 -8.17 7.05
C TYR A 101 2.46 -8.84 8.32
N ARG A 102 3.67 -8.49 8.71
CA ARG A 102 4.30 -8.98 9.95
C ARG A 102 4.87 -7.82 10.75
N ASP A 103 4.89 -8.00 12.06
CA ASP A 103 5.59 -7.12 12.99
C ASP A 103 7.12 -7.31 12.89
N PRO A 104 7.94 -6.51 13.62
CA PRO A 104 9.39 -6.67 13.64
C PRO A 104 9.88 -8.03 14.15
N TYR A 105 9.05 -8.72 14.90
CA TYR A 105 9.35 -10.03 15.47
C TYR A 105 8.91 -11.21 14.58
N GLY A 106 8.32 -10.89 13.39
CA GLY A 106 7.89 -11.89 12.42
C GLY A 106 6.46 -12.41 12.60
N SER A 107 5.74 -11.99 13.64
CA SER A 107 4.34 -12.39 13.86
C SER A 107 3.41 -11.76 12.84
N THR A 108 2.47 -12.52 12.31
CA THR A 108 1.50 -12.00 11.33
C THR A 108 0.52 -11.04 12.02
N THR A 109 0.48 -9.80 11.53
CA THR A 109 -0.42 -8.74 12.01
C THR A 109 -1.65 -8.57 11.13
N GLY A 110 -1.65 -9.15 9.94
CA GLY A 110 -2.78 -9.10 9.03
C GLY A 110 -2.45 -9.60 7.63
N THR A 111 -3.47 -9.67 6.80
CA THR A 111 -3.34 -9.99 5.38
C THR A 111 -4.20 -9.06 4.54
N ALA A 112 -3.78 -8.82 3.30
CA ALA A 112 -4.59 -8.17 2.27
C ALA A 112 -4.67 -9.10 1.07
N ILE A 113 -5.88 -9.37 0.59
CA ILE A 113 -6.13 -10.18 -0.60
C ILE A 113 -6.68 -9.26 -1.67
N THR A 114 -5.94 -9.10 -2.75
CA THR A 114 -6.35 -8.30 -3.92
C THR A 114 -6.78 -9.23 -5.04
N THR A 115 -7.93 -8.96 -5.60
CA THR A 115 -8.49 -9.65 -6.78
C THR A 115 -8.77 -8.64 -7.87
N SER A 116 -8.58 -9.04 -9.13
CA SER A 116 -8.98 -8.23 -10.27
C SER A 116 -10.50 -8.29 -10.46
N ASN A 117 -11.10 -7.15 -10.78
CA ASN A 117 -12.51 -7.05 -11.08
C ASN A 117 -12.75 -7.11 -12.60
N TYR A 118 -13.93 -7.53 -12.99
CA TYR A 118 -14.38 -7.43 -14.37
C TYR A 118 -14.44 -5.93 -14.75
N GLY A 119 -13.71 -5.49 -15.77
CA GLY A 119 -13.62 -4.08 -16.16
C GLY A 119 -12.33 -3.36 -15.75
N GLY A 120 -11.30 -4.09 -15.31
CA GLY A 120 -9.94 -3.55 -15.11
C GLY A 120 -9.66 -2.92 -13.74
N GLY A 121 -10.61 -2.99 -12.80
CA GLY A 121 -10.39 -2.57 -11.43
C GLY A 121 -9.88 -3.69 -10.52
N THR A 122 -9.64 -3.36 -9.25
CA THR A 122 -9.25 -4.33 -8.23
C THR A 122 -10.04 -4.14 -6.94
N THR A 123 -10.26 -5.23 -6.22
CA THR A 123 -10.78 -5.18 -4.84
C THR A 123 -9.75 -5.79 -3.91
N THR A 124 -9.39 -5.06 -2.86
CA THR A 124 -8.52 -5.53 -1.79
C THR A 124 -9.34 -5.69 -0.51
N THR A 125 -9.34 -6.89 0.05
CA THR A 125 -9.93 -7.19 1.37
C THR A 125 -8.83 -7.27 2.40
N PHE A 126 -8.93 -6.47 3.46
CA PHE A 126 -8.02 -6.48 4.60
C PHE A 126 -8.56 -7.39 5.70
N ARG A 127 -7.68 -8.19 6.31
CA ARG A 127 -8.03 -9.14 7.38
C ARG A 127 -7.04 -9.01 8.53
N ALA A 128 -7.57 -9.06 9.74
CA ALA A 128 -6.77 -9.23 10.96
C ALA A 128 -6.16 -10.65 11.02
N PRO A 129 -5.22 -10.95 11.95
CA PRO A 129 -4.54 -12.23 12.06
C PRO A 129 -5.49 -13.43 12.14
N TYR A 130 -6.64 -13.26 12.78
CA TYR A 130 -7.67 -14.31 12.95
C TYR A 130 -8.70 -14.36 11.81
N ARG A 131 -8.34 -13.89 10.60
CA ARG A 131 -9.17 -13.89 9.37
C ARG A 131 -10.44 -13.02 9.42
N ARG A 132 -10.63 -12.20 10.44
CA ARG A 132 -11.74 -11.24 10.47
C ARG A 132 -11.46 -10.11 9.48
N SER A 133 -12.43 -9.82 8.60
CA SER A 133 -12.33 -8.64 7.72
C SER A 133 -12.28 -7.36 8.56
N THR A 134 -11.37 -6.46 8.22
CA THR A 134 -11.25 -5.13 8.84
C THR A 134 -11.64 -4.01 7.88
N GLY A 135 -11.96 -4.35 6.64
CA GLY A 135 -12.40 -3.41 5.62
C GLY A 135 -12.02 -3.83 4.22
N THR A 136 -12.41 -3.02 3.25
CA THR A 136 -12.09 -3.22 1.83
C THR A 136 -11.64 -1.92 1.18
N ALA A 137 -10.82 -2.04 0.14
CA ALA A 137 -10.51 -0.97 -0.79
C ALA A 137 -10.85 -1.45 -2.21
N THR A 138 -11.69 -0.71 -2.92
CA THR A 138 -12.04 -1.02 -4.31
C THR A 138 -11.48 0.09 -5.20
N THR A 139 -10.60 -0.27 -6.13
CA THR A 139 -10.01 0.64 -7.10
C THR A 139 -10.63 0.39 -8.47
N ASN A 140 -11.11 1.44 -9.11
CA ASN A 140 -11.61 1.42 -10.47
C ASN A 140 -10.81 2.40 -11.34
N SER A 141 -10.55 2.00 -12.58
CA SER A 141 -9.95 2.90 -13.58
C SER A 141 -11.01 3.86 -14.11
N ASN A 142 -10.63 5.11 -14.31
CA ASN A 142 -11.48 6.14 -14.90
C ASN A 142 -11.22 6.22 -16.41
N TYR A 143 -12.18 6.72 -17.15
CA TYR A 143 -12.09 6.93 -18.63
C TYR A 143 -10.91 7.84 -19.05
N SER A 144 -10.46 8.70 -18.14
CA SER A 144 -9.33 9.64 -18.36
C SER A 144 -7.95 9.06 -18.01
N GLY A 145 -7.85 7.75 -17.74
CA GLY A 145 -6.60 7.07 -17.39
C GLY A 145 -6.21 7.14 -15.92
N GLY A 146 -6.98 7.86 -15.09
CA GLY A 146 -6.78 7.88 -13.65
C GLY A 146 -7.49 6.73 -12.93
N THR A 147 -7.31 6.65 -11.63
CA THR A 147 -7.94 5.65 -10.75
C THR A 147 -8.67 6.31 -9.60
N THR A 148 -9.76 5.69 -9.17
CA THR A 148 -10.48 6.05 -7.94
C THR A 148 -10.51 4.85 -7.02
N THR A 149 -10.05 5.02 -5.78
CA THR A 149 -10.12 4.00 -4.74
C THR A 149 -11.12 4.42 -3.66
N THR A 150 -12.08 3.55 -3.37
CA THR A 150 -13.05 3.71 -2.28
C THR A 150 -12.70 2.78 -1.14
N TYR A 151 -12.55 3.32 0.06
CA TYR A 151 -12.29 2.58 1.30
C TYR A 151 -13.58 2.37 2.07
N ARG A 152 -13.80 1.15 2.56
CA ARG A 152 -14.98 0.80 3.35
C ARG A 152 -14.57 0.08 4.63
N ASP A 153 -15.35 0.25 5.67
CA ASP A 153 -15.25 -0.52 6.91
C ASP A 153 -15.74 -1.98 6.72
N PRO A 154 -15.66 -2.85 7.73
CA PRO A 154 -16.16 -4.24 7.66
C PRO A 154 -17.67 -4.36 7.43
N TYR A 155 -18.41 -3.30 7.70
CA TYR A 155 -19.87 -3.21 7.55
C TYR A 155 -20.30 -2.62 6.20
N GLY A 156 -19.31 -2.19 5.37
CA GLY A 156 -19.55 -1.64 4.04
C GLY A 156 -19.70 -0.11 3.99
N SER A 157 -19.64 0.59 5.14
CA SER A 157 -19.72 2.05 5.17
C SER A 157 -18.47 2.68 4.56
N ILE A 158 -18.63 3.74 3.78
CA ILE A 158 -17.51 4.43 3.14
C ILE A 158 -16.74 5.24 4.19
N LEU A 159 -15.44 4.95 4.30
CA LEU A 159 -14.49 5.68 5.15
C LEU A 159 -13.82 6.84 4.41
N GLY A 160 -13.75 6.79 3.09
CA GLY A 160 -13.13 7.80 2.25
C GLY A 160 -12.85 7.32 0.84
N THR A 161 -12.34 8.24 0.03
CA THR A 161 -11.92 7.96 -1.34
C THR A 161 -10.56 8.58 -1.61
N SER A 162 -9.81 8.03 -2.56
CA SER A 162 -8.61 8.65 -3.12
C SER A 162 -8.64 8.56 -4.64
N THR A 163 -8.09 9.58 -5.31
CA THR A 163 -7.92 9.62 -6.76
C THR A 163 -6.44 9.72 -7.09
N GLY A 164 -6.00 8.96 -8.11
CA GLY A 164 -4.64 8.98 -8.66
C GLY A 164 -4.69 9.20 -10.17
N TRP A 165 -3.64 9.81 -10.73
CA TRP A 165 -3.40 10.05 -12.15
C TRP A 165 -2.13 9.36 -12.59
#